data_53f1919675dca5e435fb1ebe44368649
#
_entry.id   53f1919675dca5e435fb1ebe44368649
#
_cell.length_a   1.000
_cell.length_b   1.000
_cell.length_c   1.000
_cell.angle_alpha   90.00
_cell.angle_beta   90.00
_cell.angle_gamma   90.00
#
_symmetry.space_group_name_H-M   'P 1'
#
loop_
_entity.id
_entity.type
_entity.pdbx_description
1 polymer ?
#
loop_
_entity_poly.entity_id
_entity_poly.type
_entity_poly.pdbx_seq_one_letter_code
_entity_poly.pdbx_strand_id
1 'polypeptide(L)'
;YFGKTSIVVPIKSLQEQYLKDYSNKKYVLNKDKKLKISSILGRKNFKCRFLKEGQGINQNFLLSKKETNAKLSDIFAGVKPKQDNDDSCDNKFLPCKIDIKEKNLNIIKDYIRKNPDAKVTNFSSISEVKRLSIAPICPYFSPILPQEIDIKKFNEANKIKYKGLNNKKFTIYQRKPGCGFYDQYSAYAESDVIIFNSQKYKLETLMDRKPETELEIIDECDDFLDSFANQEILNLNRLTFALSFLFSNHNTNTEILKKL
;
A
#
# COMPACT_ATOMS: atom_id res chain seq x y z
N TYR A 1 -20.26 22.50 11.41
CA TYR A 1 -19.69 21.72 10.32
C TYR A 1 -18.65 22.56 9.58
N PHE A 2 -17.45 22.06 9.45
CA PHE A 2 -16.28 22.74 8.88
C PHE A 2 -15.91 22.24 7.50
N GLY A 3 -16.82 21.68 6.73
CA GLY A 3 -16.48 21.09 5.44
C GLY A 3 -15.83 19.70 5.57
N LYS A 4 -14.90 19.36 4.67
CA LYS A 4 -14.26 18.03 4.69
C LYS A 4 -13.40 17.85 5.94
N THR A 5 -13.60 16.73 6.64
CA THR A 5 -12.94 16.44 7.93
C THR A 5 -12.18 15.12 7.85
N SER A 6 -10.99 15.04 8.43
CA SER A 6 -10.31 13.77 8.73
C SER A 6 -10.30 13.47 10.22
N ILE A 7 -10.53 12.20 10.55
CA ILE A 7 -10.43 11.65 11.90
C ILE A 7 -9.34 10.59 11.89
N VAL A 8 -8.39 10.73 12.79
CA VAL A 8 -7.26 9.79 12.94
C VAL A 8 -7.46 9.04 14.25
N VAL A 9 -7.44 7.72 14.19
CA VAL A 9 -7.58 6.85 15.36
C VAL A 9 -6.39 5.92 15.48
N PRO A 10 -5.98 5.52 16.71
CA PRO A 10 -4.77 4.72 16.90
C PRO A 10 -4.91 3.31 16.33
N ILE A 11 -6.06 2.68 16.50
CA ILE A 11 -6.28 1.27 16.19
C ILE A 11 -7.47 1.03 15.25
N LYS A 12 -7.41 -0.09 14.55
CA LYS A 12 -8.41 -0.48 13.55
C LYS A 12 -9.79 -0.74 14.15
N SER A 13 -9.89 -1.35 15.34
CA SER A 13 -11.17 -1.63 16.00
C SER A 13 -11.96 -0.36 16.29
N LEU A 14 -11.27 0.68 16.73
CA LEU A 14 -11.87 1.98 16.96
C LEU A 14 -12.34 2.62 15.64
N GLN A 15 -11.57 2.48 14.57
CA GLN A 15 -11.95 2.93 13.23
C GLN A 15 -13.25 2.25 12.74
N GLU A 16 -13.38 0.94 12.95
CA GLU A 16 -14.58 0.18 12.61
C GLU A 16 -15.78 0.57 13.49
N GLN A 17 -15.54 0.82 14.76
CA GLN A 17 -16.57 1.29 15.71
C GLN A 17 -17.12 2.66 15.29
N TYR A 18 -16.27 3.64 15.03
CA TYR A 18 -16.69 4.96 14.59
C TYR A 18 -17.48 4.89 13.27
N LEU A 19 -16.98 4.11 12.31
CA LEU A 19 -17.71 3.95 11.06
C LEU A 19 -19.09 3.33 11.28
N LYS A 20 -19.21 2.29 12.11
CA LYS A 20 -20.47 1.62 12.41
C LYS A 20 -21.45 2.54 13.15
N ASP A 21 -20.96 3.28 14.13
CA ASP A 21 -21.81 4.13 14.98
C ASP A 21 -22.31 5.34 14.19
N TYR A 22 -21.45 6.02 13.45
CA TYR A 22 -21.80 7.27 12.79
C TYR A 22 -22.33 7.12 11.36
N SER A 23 -22.14 5.99 10.71
CA SER A 23 -22.76 5.75 9.40
C SER A 23 -24.12 5.05 9.47
N ASN A 24 -24.33 4.20 10.48
CA ASN A 24 -25.52 3.36 10.56
C ASN A 24 -26.45 3.66 11.74
N LYS A 25 -25.90 3.93 12.93
CA LYS A 25 -26.68 4.08 14.16
C LYS A 25 -26.94 5.54 14.54
N LYS A 26 -25.91 6.37 14.48
CA LYS A 26 -25.94 7.79 14.86
C LYS A 26 -25.47 8.61 13.66
N TYR A 27 -26.36 8.90 12.75
CA TYR A 27 -25.97 9.74 11.62
C TYR A 27 -25.96 11.23 12.03
N VAL A 28 -25.03 11.95 11.44
CA VAL A 28 -24.90 13.39 11.60
C VAL A 28 -25.50 14.07 10.38
N LEU A 29 -26.34 15.09 10.62
CA LEU A 29 -26.95 15.87 9.56
C LEU A 29 -26.25 17.22 9.43
N ASN A 30 -26.11 17.67 8.21
CA ASN A 30 -25.75 19.04 7.88
C ASN A 30 -26.81 19.59 6.92
N LYS A 31 -27.62 20.55 7.37
CA LYS A 31 -28.71 21.13 6.59
C LYS A 31 -29.59 20.03 5.97
N ASP A 32 -30.08 19.11 6.79
CA ASP A 32 -30.93 17.97 6.42
C ASP A 32 -30.29 16.92 5.52
N LYS A 33 -29.04 17.09 5.15
CA LYS A 33 -28.29 16.10 4.39
C LYS A 33 -27.43 15.25 5.31
N LYS A 34 -27.55 13.92 5.19
CA LYS A 34 -26.71 12.98 5.93
C LYS A 34 -25.25 13.11 5.46
N LEU A 35 -24.33 13.29 6.42
CA LEU A 35 -22.89 13.29 6.14
C LEU A 35 -22.44 11.94 5.61
N LYS A 36 -21.66 11.96 4.55
CA LYS A 36 -21.02 10.76 4.00
C LYS A 36 -19.72 10.49 4.75
N ILE A 37 -19.72 9.44 5.56
CA ILE A 37 -18.58 9.04 6.38
C ILE A 37 -17.96 7.78 5.79
N SER A 38 -16.67 7.78 5.55
CA SER A 38 -15.92 6.64 4.99
C SER A 38 -14.65 6.39 5.77
N SER A 39 -14.17 5.15 5.71
CA SER A 39 -12.94 4.71 6.37
C SER A 39 -11.94 4.23 5.34
N ILE A 40 -10.67 4.56 5.53
CA ILE A 40 -9.56 4.12 4.66
C ILE A 40 -8.73 3.07 5.38
N LEU A 41 -8.79 1.85 4.87
CA LEU A 41 -8.17 0.67 5.47
C LEU A 41 -6.96 0.17 4.67
N GLY A 42 -6.10 -0.59 5.34
CA GLY A 42 -4.97 -1.27 4.69
C GLY A 42 -5.41 -2.47 3.84
N ARG A 43 -4.53 -2.94 2.96
CA ARG A 43 -4.79 -4.04 1.99
C ARG A 43 -5.25 -5.35 2.63
N LYS A 44 -4.74 -5.68 3.82
CA LYS A 44 -5.09 -6.92 4.56
C LYS A 44 -6.58 -7.02 4.91
N ASN A 45 -7.28 -5.89 4.92
CA ASN A 45 -8.69 -5.85 5.30
C ASN A 45 -9.64 -6.20 4.14
N PHE A 46 -9.12 -6.43 2.95
CA PHE A 46 -9.91 -6.70 1.76
C PHE A 46 -9.53 -8.03 1.14
N LYS A 47 -10.53 -8.85 0.83
CA LYS A 47 -10.35 -10.04 0.02
C LYS A 47 -10.08 -9.67 -1.43
N CYS A 48 -9.10 -10.33 -2.03
CA CYS A 48 -8.69 -10.03 -3.40
C CYS A 48 -9.65 -10.63 -4.40
N ARG A 49 -10.37 -9.79 -5.12
CA ARG A 49 -11.30 -10.23 -6.16
C ARG A 49 -10.60 -10.86 -7.35
N PHE A 50 -9.41 -10.40 -7.70
CA PHE A 50 -8.58 -10.97 -8.75
C PHE A 50 -8.24 -12.45 -8.47
N LEU A 51 -7.93 -12.80 -7.23
CA LEU A 51 -7.69 -14.19 -6.82
C LEU A 51 -8.98 -15.02 -6.89
N LYS A 52 -10.10 -14.47 -6.47
CA LYS A 52 -11.40 -15.16 -6.48
C LYS A 52 -11.87 -15.49 -7.90
N GLU A 53 -11.66 -14.61 -8.85
CA GLU A 53 -12.11 -14.78 -10.24
C GLU A 53 -11.20 -15.72 -11.04
N GLY A 54 -10.11 -16.23 -10.45
CA GLY A 54 -9.23 -17.21 -11.09
C GLY A 54 -8.53 -16.74 -12.36
N GLN A 55 -8.49 -15.43 -12.60
CA GLN A 55 -7.99 -14.88 -13.85
C GLN A 55 -6.46 -15.04 -13.98
N GLY A 56 -6.05 -16.11 -14.63
CA GLY A 56 -4.86 -16.07 -15.49
C GLY A 56 -3.52 -16.51 -14.93
N ILE A 57 -3.42 -16.98 -13.68
CA ILE A 57 -2.20 -17.62 -13.15
C ILE A 57 -2.63 -18.83 -12.33
N ASN A 58 -1.84 -19.93 -12.42
CA ASN A 58 -2.07 -21.09 -11.58
C ASN A 58 -2.34 -20.63 -10.15
N GLN A 59 -3.60 -20.65 -9.74
CA GLN A 59 -4.02 -20.27 -8.38
C GLN A 59 -3.22 -21.01 -7.33
N ASN A 60 -2.88 -22.27 -7.60
CA ASN A 60 -2.00 -23.08 -6.78
C ASN A 60 -0.63 -22.43 -6.56
N PHE A 61 -0.08 -21.71 -7.54
CA PHE A 61 1.21 -21.05 -7.40
C PHE A 61 1.13 -19.78 -6.52
N LEU A 62 0.07 -18.97 -6.68
CA LEU A 62 -0.13 -17.76 -5.88
C LEU A 62 -0.53 -18.08 -4.43
N LEU A 63 -1.21 -19.24 -4.25
CA LEU A 63 -1.67 -19.70 -2.95
C LEU A 63 -0.67 -20.65 -2.27
N SER A 64 0.20 -21.34 -3.03
CA SER A 64 1.01 -22.47 -2.57
C SER A 64 2.49 -22.22 -2.45
N LYS A 65 3.03 -21.03 -2.74
CA LYS A 65 4.43 -20.76 -2.46
C LYS A 65 4.65 -20.77 -0.95
N LYS A 66 4.90 -21.96 -0.42
CA LYS A 66 5.48 -22.19 0.90
C LYS A 66 6.71 -21.28 1.00
N GLU A 67 6.67 -20.27 1.84
CA GLU A 67 7.90 -19.85 2.48
C GLU A 67 8.30 -21.07 3.32
N THR A 68 9.29 -21.82 2.86
CA THR A 68 9.92 -22.91 3.61
C THR A 68 10.78 -22.30 4.73
N ASN A 69 10.11 -21.57 5.60
CA ASN A 69 10.61 -21.20 6.93
C ASN A 69 10.03 -22.15 7.99
N ALA A 70 9.67 -23.39 7.58
CA ALA A 70 9.47 -24.45 8.52
C ALA A 70 10.81 -24.69 9.22
N LYS A 71 10.87 -24.34 10.50
CA LYS A 71 12.02 -24.69 11.32
C LYS A 71 12.15 -26.21 11.24
N LEU A 72 13.36 -26.71 11.09
CA LEU A 72 13.65 -28.16 11.09
C LEU A 72 12.93 -28.89 12.23
N SER A 73 12.76 -28.26 13.39
CA SER A 73 12.00 -28.75 14.53
C SER A 73 10.52 -29.06 14.21
N ASP A 74 9.87 -28.27 13.35
CA ASP A 74 8.43 -28.44 13.04
C ASP A 74 8.22 -29.60 12.04
N ILE A 75 9.22 -29.85 11.20
CA ILE A 75 9.24 -30.99 10.28
C ILE A 75 9.36 -32.30 11.06
N PHE A 76 10.22 -32.35 12.07
CA PHE A 76 10.39 -33.53 12.94
C PHE A 76 9.19 -33.77 13.89
N ALA A 77 8.43 -32.73 14.21
CA ALA A 77 7.24 -32.84 15.07
C ALA A 77 5.97 -33.28 14.29
N GLY A 78 6.07 -33.56 12.98
CA GLY A 78 4.92 -33.98 12.16
C GLY A 78 3.83 -32.91 12.02
N VAL A 79 4.11 -31.67 12.39
CA VAL A 79 3.17 -30.55 12.25
C VAL A 79 3.04 -30.23 10.75
N LYS A 80 1.90 -30.56 10.18
CA LYS A 80 1.59 -30.14 8.80
C LYS A 80 1.64 -28.60 8.76
N PRO A 81 2.48 -28.00 7.90
CA PRO A 81 2.51 -26.55 7.79
C PRO A 81 1.13 -26.05 7.43
N LYS A 82 0.57 -25.14 8.23
CA LYS A 82 -0.68 -24.45 7.90
C LYS A 82 -0.48 -23.80 6.54
N GLN A 83 -1.27 -24.19 5.56
CA GLN A 83 -1.37 -23.45 4.29
C GLN A 83 -2.10 -22.13 4.61
N ASP A 84 -1.35 -21.09 4.92
CA ASP A 84 -1.89 -19.74 4.94
C ASP A 84 -2.14 -19.32 3.49
N ASN A 85 -3.31 -19.68 2.99
CA ASN A 85 -3.82 -19.16 1.72
C ASN A 85 -4.21 -17.70 1.94
N ASP A 86 -3.26 -16.79 1.72
CA ASP A 86 -3.52 -15.35 1.80
C ASP A 86 -4.37 -14.91 0.60
N ASP A 87 -5.71 -14.91 0.78
CA ASP A 87 -6.69 -14.44 -0.18
C ASP A 87 -6.90 -12.91 -0.13
N SER A 88 -6.11 -12.21 0.67
CA SER A 88 -6.21 -10.76 0.84
C SER A 88 -5.61 -9.98 -0.32
N CYS A 89 -5.99 -8.70 -0.43
CA CYS A 89 -5.34 -7.75 -1.33
C CYS A 89 -3.88 -7.45 -0.95
N ASP A 90 -3.39 -7.97 0.20
CA ASP A 90 -2.02 -7.83 0.67
C ASP A 90 -1.10 -8.97 0.23
N ASN A 91 -1.61 -9.98 -0.45
CA ASN A 91 -0.79 -11.06 -0.99
C ASN A 91 0.37 -10.50 -1.83
N LYS A 92 1.60 -10.91 -1.46
CA LYS A 92 2.86 -10.38 -2.02
C LYS A 92 3.06 -10.68 -3.50
N PHE A 93 2.33 -11.66 -4.04
CA PHE A 93 2.48 -12.11 -5.42
C PHE A 93 1.45 -11.52 -6.37
N LEU A 94 0.53 -10.69 -5.89
CA LEU A 94 -0.43 -10.02 -6.75
C LEU A 94 0.25 -9.07 -7.74
N PRO A 95 -0.21 -8.98 -9.01
CA PRO A 95 0.39 -8.09 -10.00
C PRO A 95 0.38 -6.63 -9.57
N CYS A 96 -0.63 -6.21 -8.83
CA CYS A 96 -0.74 -4.84 -8.32
C CYS A 96 0.14 -4.56 -7.08
N LYS A 97 0.78 -5.59 -6.50
CA LYS A 97 1.58 -5.46 -5.27
C LYS A 97 3.00 -6.01 -5.38
N ILE A 98 3.25 -7.03 -6.19
CA ILE A 98 4.53 -7.75 -6.25
C ILE A 98 5.75 -6.81 -6.25
N ASP A 99 6.74 -7.12 -5.42
CA ASP A 99 8.01 -6.39 -5.42
C ASP A 99 8.77 -6.67 -6.72
N ILE A 100 9.23 -5.60 -7.39
CA ILE A 100 10.06 -5.69 -8.59
C ILE A 100 11.50 -5.90 -8.14
N LYS A 101 11.85 -7.17 -7.87
CA LYS A 101 13.16 -7.62 -7.40
C LYS A 101 13.51 -8.96 -8.07
N GLU A 102 14.80 -9.27 -8.17
CA GLU A 102 15.31 -10.51 -8.79
C GLU A 102 14.64 -11.78 -8.26
N LYS A 103 14.39 -11.86 -6.95
CA LYS A 103 13.70 -13.00 -6.33
C LYS A 103 12.33 -13.32 -6.93
N ASN A 104 11.70 -12.35 -7.58
CA ASN A 104 10.38 -12.48 -8.19
C ASN A 104 10.43 -12.54 -9.72
N LEU A 105 11.63 -12.65 -10.33
CA LEU A 105 11.85 -12.52 -11.77
C LEU A 105 10.93 -13.42 -12.60
N ASN A 106 10.79 -14.69 -12.23
CA ASN A 106 9.96 -15.64 -12.96
C ASN A 106 8.49 -15.24 -12.99
N ILE A 107 7.94 -14.80 -11.84
CA ILE A 107 6.56 -14.35 -11.74
C ILE A 107 6.35 -13.07 -12.56
N ILE A 108 7.33 -12.17 -12.52
CA ILE A 108 7.31 -10.92 -13.27
C ILE A 108 7.31 -11.19 -14.77
N LYS A 109 8.16 -12.12 -15.25
CA LYS A 109 8.17 -12.55 -16.65
C LYS A 109 6.83 -13.12 -17.09
N ASP A 110 6.20 -13.95 -16.25
CA ASP A 110 4.88 -14.52 -16.54
C ASP A 110 3.81 -13.44 -16.60
N TYR A 111 3.85 -12.44 -15.72
CA TYR A 111 2.94 -11.31 -15.76
C TYR A 111 3.13 -10.47 -17.03
N ILE A 112 4.36 -10.17 -17.40
CA ILE A 112 4.64 -9.38 -18.61
C ILE A 112 4.19 -10.13 -19.86
N ARG A 113 4.44 -11.44 -19.93
CA ARG A 113 4.01 -12.29 -21.06
C ARG A 113 2.48 -12.32 -21.22
N LYS A 114 1.74 -12.28 -20.09
CA LYS A 114 0.27 -12.26 -20.07
C LYS A 114 -0.33 -10.87 -20.26
N ASN A 115 0.49 -9.82 -20.26
CA ASN A 115 0.03 -8.47 -20.48
C ASN A 115 0.18 -8.11 -21.97
N PRO A 116 -0.89 -8.11 -22.79
CA PRO A 116 -0.82 -7.78 -24.20
C PRO A 116 -0.34 -6.35 -24.45
N ASP A 117 -0.52 -5.46 -23.47
CA ASP A 117 -0.11 -4.06 -23.55
C ASP A 117 1.35 -3.83 -23.14
N ALA A 118 2.07 -4.86 -22.72
CA ALA A 118 3.47 -4.72 -22.37
C ALA A 118 4.29 -4.46 -23.64
N LYS A 119 4.79 -3.24 -23.77
CA LYS A 119 5.68 -2.88 -24.89
C LYS A 119 7.02 -3.62 -24.83
N VAL A 120 7.42 -4.09 -23.68
CA VAL A 120 8.67 -4.78 -23.42
C VAL A 120 8.34 -6.21 -23.03
N THR A 121 8.45 -7.14 -23.98
CA THR A 121 8.27 -8.58 -23.75
C THR A 121 9.54 -9.23 -23.21
N ASN A 122 10.69 -8.69 -23.59
CA ASN A 122 12.02 -9.11 -23.14
C ASN A 122 12.73 -7.94 -22.48
N PHE A 123 13.28 -8.17 -21.30
CA PHE A 123 14.11 -7.21 -20.58
C PHE A 123 15.38 -7.90 -20.09
N SER A 124 16.50 -7.19 -20.16
CA SER A 124 17.83 -7.69 -19.76
C SER A 124 18.01 -7.57 -18.25
N SER A 125 17.44 -6.54 -17.65
CA SER A 125 17.54 -6.27 -16.20
C SER A 125 16.18 -6.02 -15.60
N ILE A 126 16.00 -6.45 -14.34
CA ILE A 126 14.79 -6.20 -13.57
C ILE A 126 14.51 -4.70 -13.35
N SER A 127 15.54 -3.86 -13.40
CA SER A 127 15.46 -2.41 -13.29
C SER A 127 14.67 -1.74 -14.42
N GLU A 128 14.59 -2.40 -15.58
CA GLU A 128 13.82 -1.92 -16.74
C GLU A 128 12.31 -2.09 -16.55
N VAL A 129 11.92 -2.94 -15.61
CA VAL A 129 10.51 -3.30 -15.40
C VAL A 129 9.80 -2.22 -14.58
N LYS A 130 8.83 -1.56 -15.17
CA LYS A 130 8.00 -0.56 -14.49
C LYS A 130 6.76 -1.20 -13.87
N ARG A 131 6.27 -0.64 -12.77
CA ARG A 131 5.01 -1.06 -12.14
C ARG A 131 3.84 -1.13 -13.13
N LEU A 132 3.76 -0.16 -14.03
CA LEU A 132 2.71 -0.08 -15.05
C LEU A 132 2.81 -1.15 -16.15
N SER A 133 3.90 -1.92 -16.20
CA SER A 133 4.00 -3.09 -17.10
C SER A 133 3.38 -4.35 -16.50
N ILE A 134 3.17 -4.39 -15.18
CA ILE A 134 2.70 -5.58 -14.45
C ILE A 134 1.33 -5.35 -13.84
N ALA A 135 1.15 -4.27 -13.10
CA ALA A 135 -0.05 -4.03 -12.32
C ALA A 135 -1.37 -4.01 -13.11
N PRO A 136 -1.40 -3.53 -14.38
CA PRO A 136 -2.62 -3.51 -15.20
C PRO A 136 -3.20 -4.89 -15.55
N ILE A 137 -2.45 -5.98 -15.35
CA ILE A 137 -2.97 -7.36 -15.48
C ILE A 137 -4.12 -7.60 -14.51
N CYS A 138 -4.07 -6.97 -13.33
CA CYS A 138 -5.24 -6.90 -12.46
C CYS A 138 -6.22 -5.87 -13.04
N PRO A 139 -7.41 -6.27 -13.51
CA PRO A 139 -8.39 -5.35 -14.08
C PRO A 139 -8.89 -4.32 -13.06
N TYR A 140 -8.78 -4.65 -11.78
CA TYR A 140 -9.16 -3.79 -10.66
C TYR A 140 -8.08 -2.79 -10.23
N PHE A 141 -6.88 -2.85 -10.83
CA PHE A 141 -5.80 -1.92 -10.50
C PHE A 141 -6.22 -0.49 -10.85
N SER A 142 -6.38 0.34 -9.83
CA SER A 142 -6.85 1.72 -9.93
C SER A 142 -5.86 2.66 -9.24
N PRO A 143 -4.79 3.10 -9.96
CA PRO A 143 -3.76 3.93 -9.36
C PRO A 143 -4.26 5.34 -9.05
N ILE A 144 -3.68 5.94 -8.01
CA ILE A 144 -3.80 7.36 -7.70
C ILE A 144 -2.51 8.02 -8.16
N LEU A 145 -2.62 8.96 -9.04
CA LEU A 145 -1.46 9.63 -9.65
C LEU A 145 -1.63 11.15 -9.60
N PRO A 146 -0.52 11.90 -9.54
CA PRO A 146 -0.56 13.34 -9.77
C PRO A 146 -1.24 13.66 -11.09
N GLN A 147 -1.99 14.76 -11.14
CA GLN A 147 -2.80 15.12 -12.32
C GLN A 147 -1.93 15.42 -13.55
N GLU A 148 -0.67 15.78 -13.34
CA GLU A 148 0.31 16.05 -14.40
C GLU A 148 0.69 14.76 -15.17
N ILE A 149 0.46 13.60 -14.56
CA ILE A 149 0.75 12.30 -15.17
C ILE A 149 -0.49 11.78 -15.88
N ASP A 150 -0.56 11.98 -17.20
CA ASP A 150 -1.61 11.34 -18.00
C ASP A 150 -1.13 9.99 -18.54
N ILE A 151 -1.89 8.95 -18.24
CA ILE A 151 -1.62 7.60 -18.72
C ILE A 151 -2.60 7.25 -19.82
N LYS A 152 -2.17 7.36 -21.07
CA LYS A 152 -2.97 7.03 -22.25
C LYS A 152 -3.61 5.62 -22.18
N LYS A 153 -2.94 4.66 -21.52
CA LYS A 153 -3.45 3.29 -21.32
C LYS A 153 -4.72 3.20 -20.46
N PHE A 154 -5.04 4.25 -19.70
CA PHE A 154 -6.20 4.30 -18.82
C PHE A 154 -7.25 5.32 -19.28
N ASN A 155 -7.32 5.59 -20.58
CA ASN A 155 -8.30 6.53 -21.13
C ASN A 155 -9.75 6.11 -20.87
N GLU A 156 -10.02 4.80 -20.83
CA GLU A 156 -11.35 4.25 -20.55
C GLU A 156 -11.69 4.19 -19.05
N ALA A 157 -10.72 4.48 -18.17
CA ALA A 157 -10.96 4.49 -16.74
C ALA A 157 -11.80 5.69 -16.33
N ASN A 158 -12.69 5.49 -15.35
CA ASN A 158 -13.38 6.60 -14.70
C ASN A 158 -12.34 7.43 -13.91
N LYS A 159 -12.20 8.70 -14.28
CA LYS A 159 -11.21 9.62 -13.71
C LYS A 159 -11.84 10.46 -12.60
N ILE A 160 -11.58 10.12 -11.34
CA ILE A 160 -12.04 10.86 -10.17
C ILE A 160 -10.91 11.80 -9.72
N LYS A 161 -11.15 13.09 -9.74
CA LYS A 161 -10.17 14.11 -9.37
C LYS A 161 -10.41 14.59 -7.95
N TYR A 162 -9.33 14.84 -7.21
CA TYR A 162 -9.41 15.47 -5.89
C TYR A 162 -8.16 16.28 -5.60
N LYS A 163 -8.25 17.15 -4.59
CA LYS A 163 -7.15 17.99 -4.09
C LYS A 163 -6.52 17.30 -2.88
N GLY A 164 -5.24 17.01 -2.96
CA GLY A 164 -4.43 16.51 -1.86
C GLY A 164 -3.73 17.64 -1.11
N LEU A 165 -2.79 17.28 -0.26
CA LEU A 165 -1.98 18.23 0.51
C LEU A 165 -1.09 19.09 -0.41
N ASN A 166 -0.63 20.22 0.13
CA ASN A 166 0.28 21.14 -0.56
C ASN A 166 -0.21 21.60 -1.94
N ASN A 167 -1.54 21.78 -2.08
CA ASN A 167 -2.21 22.13 -3.35
C ASN A 167 -1.99 21.13 -4.50
N LYS A 168 -1.45 19.93 -4.22
CA LYS A 168 -1.26 18.89 -5.23
C LYS A 168 -2.62 18.34 -5.67
N LYS A 169 -2.77 18.17 -6.98
CA LYS A 169 -3.99 17.59 -7.56
C LYS A 169 -3.72 16.16 -7.97
N PHE A 170 -4.66 15.28 -7.67
CA PHE A 170 -4.56 13.85 -7.96
C PHE A 170 -5.74 13.38 -8.79
N THR A 171 -5.49 12.33 -9.58
CA THR A 171 -6.52 11.60 -10.33
C THR A 171 -6.49 10.13 -9.92
N ILE A 172 -7.63 9.60 -9.53
CA ILE A 172 -7.87 8.17 -9.31
C ILE A 172 -8.34 7.60 -10.64
N TYR A 173 -7.60 6.66 -11.21
CA TYR A 173 -7.96 5.99 -12.44
C TYR A 173 -8.70 4.69 -12.12
N GLN A 174 -10.01 4.78 -11.90
CA GLN A 174 -10.85 3.62 -11.58
C GLN A 174 -11.16 2.85 -12.87
N ARG A 175 -10.51 1.69 -13.07
CA ARG A 175 -10.68 0.86 -14.27
C ARG A 175 -11.91 -0.03 -14.16
N LYS A 176 -11.91 -1.00 -13.27
CA LYS A 176 -13.04 -1.90 -13.00
C LYS A 176 -13.39 -1.81 -11.52
N PRO A 177 -14.64 -1.52 -11.16
CA PRO A 177 -15.06 -1.53 -9.76
C PRO A 177 -15.14 -2.96 -9.21
N GLY A 178 -15.06 -3.09 -7.88
CA GLY A 178 -15.23 -4.35 -7.15
C GLY A 178 -14.01 -4.83 -6.39
N CYS A 179 -12.89 -4.10 -6.41
CA CYS A 179 -11.79 -4.29 -5.47
C CYS A 179 -11.93 -3.32 -4.31
N GLY A 180 -12.43 -3.78 -3.17
CA GLY A 180 -12.67 -2.91 -2.01
C GLY A 180 -11.46 -2.08 -1.60
N PHE A 181 -10.23 -2.60 -1.79
CA PHE A 181 -9.01 -1.83 -1.52
C PHE A 181 -8.87 -0.60 -2.45
N TYR A 182 -9.19 -0.71 -3.72
CA TYR A 182 -9.10 0.43 -4.64
C TYR A 182 -10.36 1.28 -4.61
N ASP A 183 -11.53 0.67 -4.49
CA ASP A 183 -12.80 1.39 -4.52
C ASP A 183 -12.97 2.34 -3.33
N GLN A 184 -12.38 2.04 -2.17
CA GLN A 184 -12.42 2.92 -1.00
C GLN A 184 -11.86 4.32 -1.27
N TYR A 185 -10.97 4.48 -2.24
CA TYR A 185 -10.33 5.77 -2.50
C TYR A 185 -11.26 6.79 -3.18
N SER A 186 -12.42 6.37 -3.69
CA SER A 186 -13.45 7.32 -4.12
C SER A 186 -13.89 8.25 -2.98
N ALA A 187 -13.74 7.79 -1.73
CA ALA A 187 -13.98 8.60 -0.53
C ALA A 187 -13.14 9.89 -0.49
N TYR A 188 -11.97 9.92 -1.13
CA TYR A 188 -11.14 11.12 -1.17
C TYR A 188 -11.81 12.29 -1.90
N ALA A 189 -12.66 12.00 -2.88
CA ALA A 189 -13.45 13.02 -3.56
C ALA A 189 -14.82 13.21 -2.93
N GLU A 190 -15.48 12.11 -2.50
CA GLU A 190 -16.91 12.08 -2.27
C GLU A 190 -17.32 12.18 -0.80
N SER A 191 -16.43 11.85 0.15
CA SER A 191 -16.82 11.81 1.57
C SER A 191 -16.64 13.15 2.27
N ASP A 192 -17.55 13.46 3.17
CA ASP A 192 -17.49 14.63 4.04
C ASP A 192 -16.52 14.35 5.20
N VAL A 193 -16.55 13.13 5.74
CA VAL A 193 -15.68 12.69 6.84
C VAL A 193 -14.91 11.44 6.43
N ILE A 194 -13.60 11.44 6.65
CA ILE A 194 -12.72 10.31 6.36
C ILE A 194 -12.02 9.87 7.64
N ILE A 195 -12.18 8.59 7.98
CA ILE A 195 -11.55 7.99 9.16
C ILE A 195 -10.32 7.22 8.73
N PHE A 196 -9.17 7.55 9.31
CA PHE A 196 -7.89 6.89 9.10
C PHE A 196 -7.43 6.20 10.38
N ASN A 197 -6.70 5.10 10.27
CA ASN A 197 -5.79 4.73 11.35
C ASN A 197 -4.49 5.53 11.23
N SER A 198 -3.77 5.67 12.34
CA SER A 198 -2.54 6.49 12.43
C SER A 198 -1.51 6.14 11.34
N GLN A 199 -1.29 4.86 11.07
CA GLN A 199 -0.30 4.42 10.07
C GLN A 199 -0.71 4.80 8.65
N LYS A 200 -1.99 4.63 8.34
CA LYS A 200 -2.52 4.98 7.02
C LYS A 200 -2.51 6.47 6.79
N TYR A 201 -2.89 7.24 7.82
CA TYR A 201 -2.82 8.69 7.80
C TYR A 201 -1.41 9.20 7.50
N LYS A 202 -0.40 8.70 8.25
CA LYS A 202 1.01 9.05 8.02
C LYS A 202 1.46 8.75 6.61
N LEU A 203 1.15 7.55 6.09
CA LEU A 203 1.54 7.16 4.75
C LEU A 203 0.93 8.06 3.67
N GLU A 204 -0.35 8.36 3.77
CA GLU A 204 -1.04 9.21 2.79
C GLU A 204 -0.57 10.67 2.87
N THR A 205 -0.23 11.15 4.07
CA THR A 205 0.34 12.48 4.31
C THR A 205 1.75 12.58 3.73
N LEU A 206 2.62 11.61 3.97
CA LEU A 206 3.98 11.58 3.41
C LEU A 206 4.01 11.57 1.88
N MET A 207 2.99 11.02 1.26
CA MET A 207 2.84 11.02 -0.20
C MET A 207 2.07 12.21 -0.74
N ASP A 208 1.68 13.17 0.10
CA ASP A 208 0.79 14.29 -0.20
C ASP A 208 -0.58 13.88 -0.77
N ARG A 209 -0.91 12.58 -0.72
CA ARG A 209 -2.14 12.02 -1.31
C ARG A 209 -3.36 12.11 -0.39
N LYS A 210 -3.17 12.39 0.89
CA LYS A 210 -4.29 12.66 1.78
C LYS A 210 -5.11 13.83 1.21
N PRO A 211 -6.43 13.72 1.08
CA PRO A 211 -7.23 14.84 0.63
C PRO A 211 -7.08 16.02 1.59
N GLU A 212 -7.09 17.21 1.05
CA GLU A 212 -7.13 18.43 1.85
C GLU A 212 -8.42 18.44 2.67
N THR A 213 -8.29 18.74 3.96
CA THR A 213 -9.39 18.77 4.93
C THR A 213 -9.33 20.07 5.72
N GLU A 214 -10.49 20.61 6.07
CA GLU A 214 -10.60 21.84 6.84
C GLU A 214 -10.43 21.61 8.35
N LEU A 215 -10.77 20.38 8.79
CA LEU A 215 -10.64 19.97 10.19
C LEU A 215 -9.95 18.62 10.27
N GLU A 216 -9.01 18.50 11.21
CA GLU A 216 -8.36 17.25 11.56
C GLU A 216 -8.53 16.96 13.04
N ILE A 217 -9.07 15.79 13.34
CA ILE A 217 -9.27 15.30 14.71
C ILE A 217 -8.36 14.12 14.90
N ILE A 218 -7.43 14.22 15.84
CA ILE A 218 -6.46 13.15 16.16
C ILE A 218 -6.81 12.63 17.56
N ASP A 219 -7.31 11.42 17.60
CA ASP A 219 -7.60 10.71 18.82
C ASP A 219 -6.31 10.12 19.39
N GLU A 220 -6.10 10.21 20.72
CA GLU A 220 -4.86 9.83 21.38
C GLU A 220 -3.62 10.48 20.72
N CYS A 221 -3.64 11.81 20.66
CA CYS A 221 -2.64 12.58 19.93
C CYS A 221 -1.22 12.46 20.53
N ASP A 222 -1.07 12.17 21.79
CA ASP A 222 0.18 11.87 22.47
C ASP A 222 0.85 10.62 21.86
N ASP A 223 0.16 9.48 21.82
CA ASP A 223 0.64 8.26 21.15
C ASP A 223 0.94 8.50 19.66
N PHE A 224 0.09 9.30 19.02
CA PHE A 224 0.31 9.66 17.62
C PHE A 224 1.60 10.45 17.43
N LEU A 225 1.88 11.45 18.28
CA LEU A 225 3.11 12.26 18.24
C LEU A 225 4.34 11.42 18.58
N ASP A 226 4.28 10.59 19.62
CA ASP A 226 5.36 9.71 20.01
C ASP A 226 5.75 8.73 18.91
N SER A 227 4.79 8.34 18.09
CA SER A 227 5.03 7.47 16.94
C SER A 227 5.84 8.10 15.80
N PHE A 228 6.13 9.41 15.84
CA PHE A 228 7.10 10.09 14.98
C PHE A 228 8.51 10.11 15.57
N ALA A 229 8.67 9.84 16.87
CA ALA A 229 9.98 9.69 17.47
C ALA A 229 10.67 8.47 16.84
N ASN A 230 11.65 8.71 15.99
CA ASN A 230 12.50 7.66 15.43
C ASN A 230 13.40 7.13 16.55
N GLN A 231 12.93 6.11 17.24
CA GLN A 231 13.79 5.29 18.10
C GLN A 231 14.52 4.31 17.19
N GLU A 232 15.69 4.69 16.71
CA GLU A 232 16.59 3.76 16.04
C GLU A 232 17.44 3.05 17.08
N ILE A 233 17.35 1.72 17.11
CA ILE A 233 18.23 0.91 17.93
C ILE A 233 19.55 0.75 17.18
N LEU A 234 20.58 1.47 17.62
CA LEU A 234 21.92 1.30 17.09
C LEU A 234 22.51 -0.02 17.63
N ASN A 235 22.63 -1.01 16.76
CA ASN A 235 23.31 -2.26 17.10
C ASN A 235 24.82 -2.04 17.01
N LEU A 236 25.47 -1.86 18.17
CA LEU A 236 26.89 -1.58 18.27
C LEU A 236 27.76 -2.67 17.62
N ASN A 237 27.37 -3.95 17.72
CA ASN A 237 28.11 -5.04 17.09
C ASN A 237 28.07 -4.94 15.56
N ARG A 238 26.93 -4.59 14.97
CA ARG A 238 26.81 -4.34 13.53
C ARG A 238 27.61 -3.12 13.09
N LEU A 239 27.58 -2.05 13.89
CA LEU A 239 28.36 -0.86 13.61
C LEU A 239 29.85 -1.17 13.65
N THR A 240 30.35 -1.85 14.69
CA THR A 240 31.74 -2.26 14.84
C THR A 240 32.18 -3.15 13.68
N PHE A 241 31.33 -4.11 13.29
CA PHE A 241 31.60 -4.97 12.13
C PHE A 241 31.66 -4.16 10.82
N ALA A 242 30.72 -3.27 10.58
CA ALA A 242 30.76 -2.40 9.40
C ALA A 242 31.98 -1.48 9.37
N LEU A 243 32.34 -0.91 10.51
CA LEU A 243 33.55 -0.09 10.64
C LEU A 243 34.83 -0.89 10.42
N SER A 244 34.91 -2.17 10.86
CA SER A 244 36.07 -3.02 10.64
C SER A 244 36.35 -3.27 9.13
N PHE A 245 35.32 -3.32 8.30
CA PHE A 245 35.48 -3.39 6.85
C PHE A 245 36.02 -2.11 6.23
N LEU A 246 35.68 -0.96 6.80
CA LEU A 246 36.21 0.33 6.32
C LEU A 246 37.71 0.49 6.65
N PHE A 247 38.16 -0.11 7.76
CA PHE A 247 39.55 -0.03 8.19
C PHE A 247 40.45 -1.13 7.63
N SER A 248 39.90 -2.23 7.12
CA SER A 248 40.68 -3.36 6.59
C SER A 248 41.30 -3.10 5.22
N ASN A 249 40.82 -2.12 4.48
CA ASN A 249 41.40 -1.74 3.17
C ASN A 249 42.38 -0.57 3.34
N HIS A 250 43.63 -0.92 3.49
CA HIS A 250 44.73 0.03 3.54
C HIS A 250 44.74 1.02 2.35
N ASN A 251 44.92 2.30 2.65
CA ASN A 251 45.47 3.40 1.85
C ASN A 251 44.53 4.37 1.11
N THR A 252 43.25 4.17 1.01
CA THR A 252 42.40 5.18 0.32
C THR A 252 41.40 5.91 1.21
N ASN A 253 41.15 5.42 2.43
CA ASN A 253 40.06 5.95 3.27
C ASN A 253 40.51 6.89 4.39
N THR A 254 41.81 7.11 4.58
CA THR A 254 42.35 8.00 5.62
C THR A 254 42.05 9.47 5.35
N GLU A 255 41.89 9.89 4.09
CA GLU A 255 41.52 11.27 3.76
C GLU A 255 40.05 11.59 4.01
N ILE A 256 39.17 10.61 3.87
CA ILE A 256 37.72 10.77 4.11
C ILE A 256 37.43 10.88 5.59
N LEU A 257 38.12 10.08 6.42
CA LEU A 257 37.96 10.09 7.88
C LEU A 257 38.56 11.33 8.56
N LYS A 258 39.45 12.06 7.89
CA LYS A 258 39.98 13.34 8.39
C LYS A 258 39.03 14.52 8.11
N LYS A 259 37.97 14.32 7.32
CA LYS A 259 36.98 15.35 6.97
C LYS A 259 35.63 15.16 7.66
N LEU A 260 35.43 14.08 8.43
CA LEU A 260 34.32 13.85 9.36
C LEU A 260 34.74 14.20 10.77
#